data_03276b2b7fe2d6b7dd22eab522fef697
#
_entry.id   03276b2b7fe2d6b7dd22eab522fef697
#
_cell.length_a   1.000
_cell.length_b   1.000
_cell.length_c   1.000
_cell.angle_alpha   90.00
_cell.angle_beta   90.00
_cell.angle_gamma   90.00
#
_symmetry.space_group_name_H-M   'P 1'
#
loop_
_entity.id
_entity.type
_entity.pdbx_description
1 polymer ?
#
loop_
_entity_poly.entity_id
_entity_poly.type
_entity_poly.pdbx_seq_one_letter_code
_entity_poly.pdbx_strand_id
1 'polypeptide(L)'
;SLVGSEMCIRDRTYIGSMPGRIINALQHAGTNNPVLILDEIDKLAADYKGDPTSALLEVLDIEQNNKFVDHYIELPFDLSNVMFITTANDISAIPAPLRDRMEIIEISSYTREEKFHIAKKHLIPKQLEECGFTSKELKFTQKAIYALIDFYTREAGVRTLERLIAS
;
A
#
# COMPACT_ATOMS: atom_id res chain seq x y z
N SER A 1 -14.30 -17.98 -5.50
CA SER A 1 -14.24 -16.73 -6.25
C SER A 1 -13.87 -15.61 -5.29
N LEU A 2 -12.58 -15.30 -5.22
CA LEU A 2 -12.07 -14.15 -4.49
C LEU A 2 -12.41 -12.89 -5.29
N VAL A 3 -13.50 -12.25 -4.96
CA VAL A 3 -13.78 -10.87 -5.42
C VAL A 3 -13.26 -9.96 -4.32
N GLY A 4 -11.97 -9.62 -4.40
CA GLY A 4 -11.37 -8.61 -3.56
C GLY A 4 -11.74 -7.23 -4.10
N SER A 5 -12.55 -6.48 -3.37
CA SER A 5 -12.56 -5.03 -3.57
C SER A 5 -11.35 -4.48 -2.83
N GLU A 6 -10.28 -4.19 -3.57
CA GLU A 6 -9.13 -3.45 -3.06
C GLU A 6 -9.58 -2.01 -2.79
N MET A 7 -9.64 -1.64 -1.53
CA MET A 7 -9.87 -0.26 -1.13
C MET A 7 -8.61 0.31 -0.52
N CYS A 8 -7.90 1.12 -1.30
CA CYS A 8 -6.74 1.86 -0.83
C CYS A 8 -7.24 3.07 -0.03
N ILE A 9 -7.06 3.06 1.31
CA ILE A 9 -7.43 4.18 2.18
C ILE A 9 -6.35 5.26 2.05
N ARG A 10 -6.34 5.97 0.93
CA ARG A 10 -5.36 7.02 0.61
C ARG A 10 -5.86 8.44 0.83
N ASP A 11 -7.12 8.63 1.21
CA ASP A 11 -7.69 9.97 1.38
C ASP A 11 -7.41 10.53 2.75
N ARG A 12 -6.58 11.57 2.75
CA ARG A 12 -6.23 12.44 3.86
C ARG A 12 -7.39 13.36 4.23
N THR A 13 -8.44 12.85 4.84
CA THR A 13 -9.45 13.76 5.34
C THR A 13 -9.99 13.35 6.71
N TYR A 14 -9.72 14.23 7.65
CA TYR A 14 -10.30 14.39 8.97
C TYR A 14 -9.87 13.45 10.11
N ILE A 15 -9.21 14.08 11.03
CA ILE A 15 -8.74 13.69 12.35
C ILE A 15 -9.91 13.14 13.19
N GLY A 16 -9.75 11.92 13.72
CA GLY A 16 -10.65 11.36 14.73
C GLY A 16 -11.49 10.16 14.26
N SER A 17 -11.30 9.65 13.05
CA SER A 17 -12.22 8.68 12.45
C SER A 17 -11.57 7.42 11.88
N MET A 18 -10.45 6.95 12.46
CA MET A 18 -9.88 5.66 12.03
C MET A 18 -10.91 4.53 12.13
N PRO A 19 -11.64 4.38 13.25
CA PRO A 19 -12.72 3.42 13.34
C PRO A 19 -13.78 3.59 12.25
N GLY A 20 -14.30 4.78 12.04
CA GLY A 20 -15.31 5.05 11.00
C GLY A 20 -14.84 4.72 9.58
N ARG A 21 -13.53 4.82 9.29
CA ARG A 21 -12.97 4.42 8.00
C ARG A 21 -12.99 2.91 7.78
N ILE A 22 -12.71 2.13 8.81
CA ILE A 22 -12.77 0.66 8.74
C ILE A 22 -14.21 0.21 8.49
N ILE A 23 -15.18 0.77 9.21
CA ILE A 23 -16.59 0.46 9.01
C ILE A 23 -17.07 0.86 7.62
N ASN A 24 -16.70 2.05 7.14
CA ASN A 24 -17.01 2.48 5.78
C ASN A 24 -16.40 1.55 4.72
N ALA A 25 -15.16 1.10 4.93
CA ALA A 25 -14.52 0.14 4.04
C ALA A 25 -15.26 -1.20 4.00
N LEU A 26 -15.72 -1.69 5.16
CA LEU A 26 -16.54 -2.90 5.25
C LEU A 26 -17.88 -2.75 4.53
N GLN A 27 -18.55 -1.62 4.69
CA GLN A 27 -19.82 -1.33 3.99
C GLN A 27 -19.62 -1.32 2.47
N HIS A 28 -18.54 -0.69 1.99
CA HIS A 28 -18.24 -0.69 0.55
C HIS A 28 -17.86 -2.07 0.01
N ALA A 29 -17.17 -2.87 0.82
CA ALA A 29 -16.81 -4.24 0.44
C ALA A 29 -18.04 -5.15 0.30
N GLY A 30 -19.13 -4.88 1.04
CA GLY A 30 -20.37 -5.64 0.97
C GLY A 30 -20.24 -7.11 1.43
N THR A 31 -19.16 -7.45 2.11
CA THR A 31 -18.86 -8.79 2.64
C THR A 31 -18.34 -8.70 4.06
N ASN A 32 -18.49 -9.79 4.83
CA ASN A 32 -17.99 -9.85 6.22
C ASN A 32 -16.53 -10.35 6.30
N ASN A 33 -15.93 -10.73 5.17
CA ASN A 33 -14.57 -11.27 5.09
C ASN A 33 -13.72 -10.60 4.00
N PRO A 34 -13.68 -9.28 3.93
CA PRO A 34 -12.87 -8.57 2.94
C PRO A 34 -11.38 -8.64 3.28
N VAL A 35 -10.55 -8.28 2.30
CA VAL A 35 -9.15 -7.91 2.51
C VAL A 35 -9.08 -6.39 2.57
N LEU A 36 -8.62 -5.84 3.69
CA LEU A 36 -8.42 -4.41 3.89
C LEU A 36 -6.93 -4.08 3.83
N ILE A 37 -6.58 -3.11 2.97
CA ILE A 37 -5.20 -2.65 2.83
C ILE A 37 -5.06 -1.30 3.54
N LEU A 38 -4.16 -1.24 4.53
CA LEU A 38 -3.79 -0.04 5.26
C LEU A 38 -2.41 0.41 4.77
N ASP A 39 -2.39 1.43 3.92
CA ASP A 39 -1.16 1.92 3.29
C ASP A 39 -0.43 2.93 4.18
N GLU A 40 0.90 2.82 4.25
CA GLU A 40 1.80 3.74 4.95
C GLU A 40 1.47 3.93 6.45
N ILE A 41 1.28 2.82 7.20
CA ILE A 41 0.94 2.89 8.64
C ILE A 41 2.03 3.53 9.51
N ASP A 42 3.28 3.57 9.05
CA ASP A 42 4.40 4.26 9.68
C ASP A 42 4.19 5.79 9.79
N LYS A 43 3.35 6.36 8.93
CA LYS A 43 3.01 7.78 8.96
C LYS A 43 1.85 8.12 9.90
N LEU A 44 1.08 7.14 10.33
CA LEU A 44 -0.08 7.37 11.19
C LEU A 44 0.32 7.88 12.58
N ALA A 45 1.46 7.47 13.10
CA ALA A 45 1.95 7.88 14.41
C ALA A 45 2.46 9.33 14.45
N ALA A 46 2.84 9.92 13.31
CA ALA A 46 3.48 11.22 13.23
C ALA A 46 2.50 12.42 13.11
N ASP A 47 1.31 12.22 12.57
CA ASP A 47 0.48 13.32 12.06
C ASP A 47 -0.84 13.58 12.83
N TYR A 48 -1.19 12.85 13.91
CA TYR A 48 -2.53 12.89 14.45
C TYR A 48 -2.65 13.39 15.89
N LYS A 49 -3.56 14.36 16.10
CA LYS A 49 -4.18 14.67 17.39
C LYS A 49 -5.22 13.59 17.72
N GLY A 50 -4.78 12.48 18.22
CA GLY A 50 -5.56 11.29 18.59
C GLY A 50 -4.60 10.14 18.73
N ASP A 51 -5.05 9.00 19.20
CA ASP A 51 -4.25 7.78 19.27
C ASP A 51 -4.71 6.76 18.22
N PRO A 52 -4.31 6.89 16.94
CA PRO A 52 -4.63 5.93 15.89
C PRO A 52 -3.97 4.57 16.15
N THR A 53 -2.89 4.56 16.94
CA THR A 53 -2.18 3.34 17.34
C THR A 53 -3.07 2.48 18.23
N SER A 54 -3.77 3.09 19.18
CA SER A 54 -4.71 2.39 20.06
C SER A 54 -5.85 1.74 19.27
N ALA A 55 -6.43 2.47 18.32
CA ALA A 55 -7.48 1.94 17.45
C ALA A 55 -6.99 0.77 16.59
N LEU A 56 -5.77 0.86 16.03
CA LEU A 56 -5.17 -0.24 15.28
C LEU A 56 -4.85 -1.45 16.15
N LEU A 57 -4.43 -1.23 17.40
CA LEU A 57 -4.20 -2.32 18.34
C LEU A 57 -5.47 -3.13 18.57
N GLU A 58 -6.61 -2.47 18.78
CA GLU A 58 -7.90 -3.11 18.97
C GLU A 58 -8.35 -3.88 17.72
N VAL A 59 -8.15 -3.29 16.54
CA VAL A 59 -8.54 -3.89 15.25
C VAL A 59 -7.68 -5.11 14.88
N LEU A 60 -6.38 -5.06 15.17
CA LEU A 60 -5.43 -6.12 14.80
C LEU A 60 -5.28 -7.20 15.89
N ASP A 61 -5.87 -6.98 17.05
CA ASP A 61 -5.84 -7.96 18.13
C ASP A 61 -6.92 -9.04 17.92
N ILE A 62 -6.52 -10.27 17.65
CA ILE A 62 -7.41 -11.41 17.39
C ILE A 62 -8.34 -11.69 18.59
N GLU A 63 -7.93 -11.35 19.81
CA GLU A 63 -8.74 -11.57 21.01
C GLU A 63 -9.83 -10.51 21.20
N GLN A 64 -9.64 -9.30 20.62
CA GLN A 64 -10.51 -8.14 20.81
C GLN A 64 -11.31 -7.77 19.57
N ASN A 65 -10.81 -8.08 18.35
CA ASN A 65 -11.39 -7.63 17.10
C ASN A 65 -12.79 -8.19 16.80
N ASN A 66 -13.21 -9.25 17.49
CA ASN A 66 -14.56 -9.81 17.38
C ASN A 66 -15.65 -8.95 18.06
N LYS A 67 -15.23 -7.97 18.86
CA LYS A 67 -16.11 -7.03 19.57
C LYS A 67 -15.66 -5.58 19.36
N PHE A 68 -15.08 -5.30 18.21
CA PHE A 68 -14.65 -3.96 17.85
C PHE A 68 -15.82 -2.99 17.92
N VAL A 69 -15.69 -1.91 18.68
CA VAL A 69 -16.72 -0.87 18.81
C VAL A 69 -16.22 0.41 18.16
N ASP A 70 -16.92 0.82 17.12
CA ASP A 70 -16.70 2.14 16.53
C ASP A 70 -17.25 3.23 17.47
N HIS A 71 -16.41 4.17 17.88
CA HIS A 71 -16.78 5.27 18.80
C HIS A 71 -17.84 6.22 18.23
N TYR A 72 -18.09 6.19 16.92
CA TYR A 72 -19.08 7.05 16.29
C TYR A 72 -20.44 6.36 16.16
N ILE A 73 -20.42 5.06 15.86
CA ILE A 73 -21.66 4.27 15.65
C ILE A 73 -22.10 3.58 16.94
N GLU A 74 -21.18 3.37 17.89
CA GLU A 74 -21.39 2.67 19.17
C GLU A 74 -21.99 1.25 19.03
N LEU A 75 -21.83 0.62 17.87
CA LEU A 75 -22.26 -0.74 17.61
C LEU A 75 -21.04 -1.67 17.52
N PRO A 76 -21.12 -2.87 18.12
CA PRO A 76 -20.06 -3.85 18.01
C PRO A 76 -20.04 -4.47 16.60
N PHE A 77 -18.83 -4.57 16.02
CA PHE A 77 -18.57 -5.24 14.76
C PHE A 77 -17.61 -6.39 14.96
N ASP A 78 -17.86 -7.49 14.29
CA ASP A 78 -16.98 -8.64 14.27
C ASP A 78 -15.99 -8.54 13.10
N LEU A 79 -14.72 -8.26 13.41
CA LEU A 79 -13.63 -8.15 12.45
C LEU A 79 -12.79 -9.43 12.35
N SER A 80 -13.17 -10.51 13.02
CA SER A 80 -12.38 -11.76 13.10
C SER A 80 -12.17 -12.44 11.73
N ASN A 81 -13.05 -12.19 10.78
CA ASN A 81 -12.96 -12.73 9.42
C ASN A 81 -12.32 -11.76 8.40
N VAL A 82 -11.89 -10.58 8.84
CA VAL A 82 -11.26 -9.57 7.99
C VAL A 82 -9.76 -9.83 7.92
N MET A 83 -9.22 -9.89 6.72
CA MET A 83 -7.77 -9.94 6.51
C MET A 83 -7.22 -8.53 6.37
N PHE A 84 -6.28 -8.16 7.23
CA PHE A 84 -5.59 -6.87 7.16
C PHE A 84 -4.22 -7.03 6.51
N ILE A 85 -3.93 -6.22 5.50
CA ILE A 85 -2.59 -6.09 4.91
C ILE A 85 -2.14 -4.66 5.15
N THR A 86 -1.00 -4.49 5.79
CA THR A 86 -0.44 -3.17 6.08
C THR A 86 0.84 -2.96 5.29
N THR A 87 1.08 -1.73 4.82
CA THR A 87 2.36 -1.36 4.23
C THR A 87 3.07 -0.32 5.07
N ALA A 88 4.39 -0.36 5.09
CA ALA A 88 5.23 0.63 5.75
C ALA A 88 6.56 0.76 5.02
N ASN A 89 7.17 1.95 5.10
CA ASN A 89 8.51 2.19 4.58
C ASN A 89 9.57 2.06 5.68
N ASP A 90 9.19 2.36 6.92
CA ASP A 90 10.07 2.29 8.08
C ASP A 90 9.41 1.51 9.21
N ILE A 91 9.89 0.29 9.43
CA ILE A 91 9.41 -0.57 10.51
C ILE A 91 9.72 -0.01 11.90
N SER A 92 10.76 0.82 12.03
CA SER A 92 11.14 1.41 13.32
C SER A 92 10.14 2.48 13.78
N ALA A 93 9.40 3.09 12.86
CA ALA A 93 8.35 4.05 13.15
C ALA A 93 7.05 3.39 13.66
N ILE A 94 6.91 2.06 13.49
CA ILE A 94 5.75 1.32 13.99
C ILE A 94 5.96 0.94 15.45
N PRO A 95 5.04 1.29 16.36
CA PRO A 95 5.13 0.92 17.78
C PRO A 95 5.27 -0.59 18.00
N ALA A 96 6.12 -0.99 18.95
CA ALA A 96 6.38 -2.39 19.25
C ALA A 96 5.09 -3.23 19.48
N PRO A 97 4.08 -2.75 20.23
CA PRO A 97 2.85 -3.52 20.42
C PRO A 97 2.09 -3.84 19.14
N LEU A 98 2.18 -3.00 18.12
CA LEU A 98 1.58 -3.27 16.80
C LEU A 98 2.41 -4.30 16.03
N ARG A 99 3.74 -4.17 16.05
CA ARG A 99 4.64 -5.12 15.39
C ARG A 99 4.49 -6.54 15.90
N ASP A 100 4.26 -6.70 17.21
CA ASP A 100 4.09 -8.00 17.85
C ASP A 100 2.81 -8.73 17.40
N ARG A 101 1.86 -8.02 16.79
CA ARG A 101 0.60 -8.56 16.23
C ARG A 101 0.62 -8.76 14.73
N MET A 102 1.73 -8.46 14.07
CA MET A 102 1.85 -8.50 12.62
C MET A 102 2.87 -9.55 12.19
N GLU A 103 2.58 -10.23 11.08
CA GLU A 103 3.59 -10.96 10.33
C GLU A 103 4.33 -9.98 9.41
N ILE A 104 5.63 -9.85 9.60
CA ILE A 104 6.45 -8.87 8.87
C ILE A 104 7.11 -9.55 7.69
N ILE A 105 6.79 -9.07 6.49
CA ILE A 105 7.40 -9.52 5.24
C ILE A 105 8.23 -8.37 4.67
N GLU A 106 9.54 -8.51 4.72
CA GLU A 106 10.45 -7.53 4.13
C GLU A 106 10.54 -7.69 2.61
N ILE A 107 10.27 -6.60 1.90
CA ILE A 107 10.44 -6.51 0.45
C ILE A 107 11.71 -5.74 0.16
N SER A 108 12.73 -6.43 -0.35
CA SER A 108 14.00 -5.82 -0.73
C SER A 108 13.83 -4.87 -1.94
N SER A 109 14.77 -3.92 -2.05
CA SER A 109 14.86 -3.08 -3.25
C SER A 109 15.21 -3.92 -4.48
N TYR A 110 14.70 -3.49 -5.63
CA TYR A 110 15.04 -4.14 -6.89
C TYR A 110 16.52 -3.95 -7.26
N THR A 111 17.14 -5.04 -7.67
CA THR A 111 18.48 -5.02 -8.24
C THR A 111 18.49 -4.31 -9.59
N ARG A 112 19.67 -3.92 -10.06
CA ARG A 112 19.87 -3.32 -11.38
C ARG A 112 19.27 -4.17 -12.51
N GLU A 113 19.48 -5.47 -12.47
CA GLU A 113 18.98 -6.42 -13.47
C GLU A 113 17.44 -6.55 -13.40
N GLU A 114 16.87 -6.62 -12.21
CA GLU A 114 15.42 -6.65 -12.04
C GLU A 114 14.77 -5.37 -12.57
N LYS A 115 15.33 -4.19 -12.26
CA LYS A 115 14.86 -2.91 -12.82
C LYS A 115 14.90 -2.91 -14.35
N PHE A 116 15.96 -3.46 -14.95
CA PHE A 116 16.05 -3.59 -16.39
C PHE A 116 14.94 -4.48 -16.96
N HIS A 117 14.69 -5.64 -16.34
CA HIS A 117 13.63 -6.54 -16.78
C HIS A 117 12.24 -5.95 -16.60
N ILE A 118 11.98 -5.25 -15.50
CA ILE A 118 10.72 -4.54 -15.24
C ILE A 118 10.52 -3.43 -16.28
N ALA A 119 11.55 -2.61 -16.53
CA ALA A 119 11.49 -1.55 -17.53
C ALA A 119 11.15 -2.10 -18.91
N LYS A 120 11.87 -3.13 -19.36
CA LYS A 120 11.71 -3.72 -20.70
C LYS A 120 10.37 -4.42 -20.90
N LYS A 121 9.90 -5.18 -19.88
CA LYS A 121 8.69 -6.01 -20.01
C LYS A 121 7.40 -5.28 -19.70
N HIS A 122 7.46 -4.26 -18.82
CA HIS A 122 6.26 -3.64 -18.27
C HIS A 122 6.21 -2.13 -18.48
N LEU A 123 7.26 -1.38 -18.07
CA LEU A 123 7.17 0.08 -18.08
C LEU A 123 7.20 0.65 -19.49
N ILE A 124 8.14 0.21 -20.33
CA ILE A 124 8.27 0.72 -21.71
C ILE A 124 7.01 0.39 -22.52
N PRO A 125 6.49 -0.86 -22.58
CA PRO A 125 5.27 -1.14 -23.32
C PRO A 125 4.08 -0.32 -22.85
N LYS A 126 3.90 -0.17 -21.54
CA LYS A 126 2.84 0.63 -20.94
C LYS A 126 2.93 2.09 -21.36
N GLN A 127 4.12 2.70 -21.26
CA GLN A 127 4.32 4.10 -21.61
C GLN A 127 4.20 4.36 -23.14
N LEU A 128 4.63 3.43 -23.97
CA LEU A 128 4.41 3.53 -25.41
C LEU A 128 2.92 3.53 -25.76
N GLU A 129 2.13 2.65 -25.13
CA GLU A 129 0.68 2.59 -25.32
C GLU A 129 -0.01 3.88 -24.84
N GLU A 130 0.32 4.37 -23.64
CA GLU A 130 -0.21 5.62 -23.07
C GLU A 130 0.12 6.85 -23.93
N CYS A 131 1.28 6.87 -24.55
CA CYS A 131 1.71 7.96 -25.47
C CYS A 131 1.27 7.76 -26.92
N GLY A 132 0.61 6.66 -27.26
CA GLY A 132 0.14 6.36 -28.60
C GLY A 132 1.23 5.93 -29.58
N PHE A 133 2.40 5.51 -29.08
CA PHE A 133 3.49 4.99 -29.89
C PHE A 133 3.46 3.47 -30.02
N THR A 134 3.96 2.97 -31.14
CA THR A 134 4.19 1.54 -31.33
C THR A 134 5.66 1.19 -31.06
N SER A 135 5.94 -0.06 -30.72
CA SER A 135 7.30 -0.58 -30.54
C SER A 135 8.16 -0.56 -31.83
N LYS A 136 7.55 -0.25 -32.98
CA LYS A 136 8.24 -0.05 -34.26
C LYS A 136 8.76 1.39 -34.42
N GLU A 137 8.05 2.36 -33.87
CA GLU A 137 8.37 3.79 -33.98
C GLU A 137 9.41 4.22 -32.95
N LEU A 138 9.33 3.70 -31.73
CA LEU A 138 10.28 4.04 -30.66
C LEU A 138 10.84 2.76 -30.01
N LYS A 139 12.16 2.67 -29.96
CA LYS A 139 12.88 1.53 -29.36
C LYS A 139 13.89 2.00 -28.33
N PHE A 140 13.80 1.47 -27.15
CA PHE A 140 14.81 1.66 -26.10
C PHE A 140 15.90 0.59 -26.26
N THR A 141 17.15 1.03 -26.44
CA THR A 141 18.29 0.11 -26.43
C THR A 141 18.60 -0.34 -24.99
N GLN A 142 19.20 -1.52 -24.85
CA GLN A 142 19.65 -2.01 -23.55
C GLN A 142 20.57 -0.99 -22.84
N LYS A 143 21.49 -0.39 -23.58
CA LYS A 143 22.41 0.63 -23.05
C LYS A 143 21.66 1.86 -22.53
N ALA A 144 20.62 2.30 -23.21
CA ALA A 144 19.80 3.45 -22.77
C ALA A 144 19.06 3.13 -21.47
N ILE A 145 18.46 1.94 -21.36
CA ILE A 145 17.75 1.51 -20.14
C ILE A 145 18.71 1.46 -18.95
N TYR A 146 19.89 0.85 -19.12
CA TYR A 146 20.88 0.83 -18.04
C TYR A 146 21.41 2.23 -17.71
N ALA A 147 21.58 3.12 -18.69
CA ALA A 147 21.96 4.49 -18.39
C ALA A 147 20.91 5.22 -17.55
N LEU A 148 19.63 5.03 -17.83
CA LEU A 148 18.55 5.58 -17.00
C LEU A 148 18.62 5.03 -15.57
N ILE A 149 18.82 3.72 -15.41
CA ILE A 149 18.92 3.07 -14.10
C ILE A 149 20.15 3.57 -13.32
N ASP A 150 21.31 3.62 -13.94
CA ASP A 150 22.58 3.87 -13.26
C ASP A 150 22.79 5.36 -12.93
N PHE A 151 22.36 6.26 -13.79
CA PHE A 151 22.69 7.68 -13.68
C PHE A 151 21.52 8.57 -13.26
N TYR A 152 20.28 8.16 -13.52
CA TYR A 152 19.11 9.02 -13.30
C TYR A 152 18.14 8.52 -12.25
N THR A 153 18.25 7.24 -11.79
CA THR A 153 17.35 6.70 -10.77
C THR A 153 18.12 6.18 -9.58
N ARG A 154 18.03 6.89 -8.44
CA ARG A 154 18.56 6.42 -7.14
C ARG A 154 17.40 6.09 -6.20
N GLU A 155 16.62 5.10 -6.56
CA GLU A 155 15.43 4.68 -5.79
C GLU A 155 15.45 3.16 -5.53
N ALA A 156 14.78 2.72 -4.48
CA ALA A 156 14.59 1.30 -4.18
C ALA A 156 13.65 0.62 -5.20
N GLY A 157 12.60 1.33 -5.62
CA GLY A 157 11.60 0.89 -6.59
C GLY A 157 11.91 1.29 -8.03
N VAL A 158 10.86 1.50 -8.81
CA VAL A 158 10.90 1.83 -10.24
C VAL A 158 10.02 3.04 -10.62
N ARG A 159 9.49 3.81 -9.65
CA ARG A 159 8.59 4.94 -9.92
C ARG A 159 9.27 6.08 -10.67
N THR A 160 10.49 6.41 -10.28
CA THR A 160 11.28 7.47 -10.98
C THR A 160 11.70 6.99 -12.35
N LEU A 161 12.06 5.70 -12.48
CA LEU A 161 12.38 5.10 -13.77
C LEU A 161 11.19 5.14 -14.73
N GLU A 162 9.97 4.83 -14.27
CA GLU A 162 8.74 4.95 -15.05
C GLU A 162 8.51 6.39 -15.53
N ARG A 163 8.66 7.38 -14.64
CA ARG A 163 8.51 8.79 -15.02
C ARG A 163 9.54 9.25 -16.05
N LEU A 164 10.79 8.78 -15.94
CA LEU A 164 11.84 9.12 -16.90
C LEU A 164 11.63 8.45 -18.27
N ILE A 165 10.98 7.29 -18.31
CA ILE A 165 10.61 6.65 -19.58
C ILE A 165 9.45 7.40 -20.25
N ALA A 166 8.57 8.03 -19.45
CA ALA A 166 7.41 8.79 -19.93
C ALA A 166 7.77 10.21 -20.39
N SER A 167 8.91 10.79 -19.96
CA SER A 167 9.35 12.15 -20.30
C SER A 167 10.12 12.18 -21.62
#